data_33c2907facdad96a85e5e1acfd2c1107
#
_entry.id   33c2907facdad96a85e5e1acfd2c1107
#
_cell.length_a   1.000
_cell.length_b   1.000
_cell.length_c   1.000
_cell.angle_alpha   90.00
_cell.angle_beta   90.00
_cell.angle_gamma   90.00
#
_symmetry.space_group_name_H-M   'P 1'
#
loop_
_entity.id
_entity.type
_entity.pdbx_description
1 polymer ?
#
loop_
_entity_poly.entity_id
_entity_poly.type
_entity_poly.pdbx_seq_one_letter_code
_entity_poly.pdbx_strand_id
1 'polypeptide(L)'
;GAVGRRLKGDEGGKWGVGYGVDLAVPVNYTSNVVVKQAYAEGRWLLGTLTVGAKEYPMELKNNELSSGSQTLGRNARPIPQVRLALPEYWTVPLTRGWLHLKGHIAYGKLTDGDWEGDFTARQTKYTEDVLYHSKAGYLKIGNEDVFCPWSFEVGLEMASLFGGRSYLPNGDGTMRVYNNGTGLKAYLDALIPGGAEANETQYKNVEGDQLGSWVMRINYENDDFMAAVYADKFFEDHSSMFQLDYDGYGSGDEWDVKKDHKYLLYDFKDWMLGAEVKL
;
A
#
# COMPACT_ATOMS: atom_id res chain seq x y z
N GLY A 1 -24.93 -2.97 -6.20
CA GLY A 1 -25.05 -4.33 -5.69
C GLY A 1 -23.73 -5.08 -5.84
N ALA A 2 -23.46 -6.01 -4.94
CA ALA A 2 -22.26 -6.82 -4.95
C ALA A 2 -22.60 -8.32 -5.08
N VAL A 3 -21.82 -9.04 -5.84
CA VAL A 3 -21.86 -10.51 -5.94
C VAL A 3 -20.44 -11.02 -5.87
N GLY A 4 -20.18 -11.93 -4.96
CA GLY A 4 -18.91 -12.64 -4.84
C GLY A 4 -19.14 -14.09 -4.46
N ARG A 5 -18.34 -14.98 -5.01
CA ARG A 5 -18.46 -16.41 -4.72
C ARG A 5 -17.11 -17.11 -4.84
N ARG A 6 -16.82 -17.98 -3.89
CA ARG A 6 -15.85 -19.04 -4.05
C ARG A 6 -16.48 -20.12 -4.94
N LEU A 7 -15.94 -20.30 -6.15
CA LEU A 7 -16.53 -21.19 -7.16
C LEU A 7 -16.20 -22.66 -6.88
N LYS A 8 -14.95 -22.93 -6.52
CA LYS A 8 -14.46 -24.27 -6.28
C LYS A 8 -13.27 -24.25 -5.31
N GLY A 9 -13.17 -25.27 -4.49
CA GLY A 9 -12.05 -25.48 -3.57
C GLY A 9 -12.11 -26.86 -2.97
N ASP A 10 -11.02 -27.30 -2.38
CA ASP A 10 -10.98 -28.54 -1.62
C ASP A 10 -11.45 -28.32 -0.17
N GLU A 11 -11.91 -29.36 0.47
CA GLU A 11 -12.36 -29.32 1.88
C GLU A 11 -11.19 -29.02 2.84
N GLY A 12 -9.97 -29.44 2.49
CA GLY A 12 -8.75 -29.17 3.25
C GLY A 12 -8.19 -27.76 3.06
N GLY A 13 -8.82 -26.92 2.24
CA GLY A 13 -8.40 -25.53 2.00
C GLY A 13 -7.10 -25.37 1.22
N LYS A 14 -6.56 -26.45 0.62
CA LYS A 14 -5.29 -26.41 -0.12
C LYS A 14 -5.36 -25.62 -1.42
N TRP A 15 -6.53 -25.56 -2.03
CA TRP A 15 -6.76 -24.74 -3.22
C TRP A 15 -8.19 -24.23 -3.27
N GLY A 16 -8.39 -23.16 -4.02
CA GLY A 16 -9.72 -22.61 -4.26
C GLY A 16 -9.67 -21.51 -5.29
N VAL A 17 -10.79 -21.29 -5.95
CA VAL A 17 -10.99 -20.20 -6.89
C VAL A 17 -12.25 -19.43 -6.53
N GLY A 18 -12.24 -18.13 -6.81
CA GLY A 18 -13.37 -17.28 -6.52
C GLY A 18 -13.36 -16.02 -7.39
N TYR A 19 -14.41 -15.26 -7.30
CA TYR A 19 -14.55 -13.95 -7.94
C TYR A 19 -15.41 -13.01 -7.09
N GLY A 20 -15.32 -11.73 -7.37
CA GLY A 20 -16.22 -10.73 -6.82
C GLY A 20 -16.46 -9.62 -7.82
N VAL A 21 -17.71 -9.11 -7.83
CA VAL A 21 -18.10 -7.93 -8.60
C VAL A 21 -19.00 -7.08 -7.71
N ASP A 22 -18.65 -5.79 -7.56
CA ASP A 22 -19.45 -4.78 -6.87
C ASP A 22 -19.57 -3.56 -7.75
N LEU A 23 -20.82 -3.23 -8.10
CA LEU A 23 -21.17 -2.13 -8.97
C LEU A 23 -22.06 -1.12 -8.24
N ALA A 24 -21.81 0.15 -8.46
CA ALA A 24 -22.68 1.24 -8.01
C ALA A 24 -23.18 2.05 -9.21
N VAL A 25 -24.45 2.45 -9.12
CA VAL A 25 -25.09 3.40 -10.06
C VAL A 25 -25.33 4.69 -9.27
N PRO A 26 -24.45 5.67 -9.40
CA PRO A 26 -24.59 6.92 -8.67
C PRO A 26 -25.61 7.85 -9.35
N VAL A 27 -26.14 8.78 -8.57
CA VAL A 27 -27.03 9.86 -9.06
C VAL A 27 -26.27 11.18 -8.91
N ASN A 28 -26.30 12.03 -9.94
CA ASN A 28 -25.56 13.30 -9.97
C ASN A 28 -24.05 13.13 -9.78
N TYR A 29 -23.47 12.20 -10.50
CA TYR A 29 -22.05 11.92 -10.48
C TYR A 29 -21.47 11.89 -11.91
N THR A 30 -20.15 11.99 -12.05
CA THR A 30 -19.45 12.06 -13.35
C THR A 30 -19.56 10.78 -14.18
N SER A 31 -19.85 9.66 -13.56
CA SER A 31 -19.95 8.35 -14.22
C SER A 31 -21.33 7.73 -13.98
N ASN A 32 -21.94 7.15 -15.01
CA ASN A 32 -23.22 6.44 -14.90
C ASN A 32 -23.12 5.11 -14.14
N VAL A 33 -21.96 4.47 -14.16
CA VAL A 33 -21.68 3.22 -13.46
C VAL A 33 -20.29 3.30 -12.87
N VAL A 34 -20.17 2.93 -11.61
CA VAL A 34 -18.89 2.81 -10.91
C VAL A 34 -18.63 1.34 -10.60
N VAL A 35 -17.56 0.82 -11.11
CA VAL A 35 -17.06 -0.50 -10.71
C VAL A 35 -16.26 -0.31 -9.42
N LYS A 36 -16.84 -0.70 -8.29
CA LYS A 36 -16.18 -0.65 -6.99
C LYS A 36 -15.18 -1.77 -6.83
N GLN A 37 -15.59 -2.98 -7.20
CA GLN A 37 -14.72 -4.15 -7.22
C GLN A 37 -15.05 -5.02 -8.44
N ALA A 38 -14.02 -5.60 -9.04
CA ALA A 38 -14.13 -6.67 -10.03
C ALA A 38 -12.83 -7.47 -10.03
N TYR A 39 -12.86 -8.70 -9.55
CA TYR A 39 -11.67 -9.51 -9.42
C TYR A 39 -11.94 -11.01 -9.58
N ALA A 40 -10.89 -11.74 -9.92
CA ALA A 40 -10.78 -13.18 -9.81
C ALA A 40 -9.61 -13.55 -8.89
N GLU A 41 -9.76 -14.63 -8.15
CA GLU A 41 -8.80 -15.07 -7.16
C GLU A 41 -8.57 -16.56 -7.21
N GLY A 42 -7.31 -16.98 -7.18
CA GLY A 42 -6.88 -18.36 -7.04
C GLY A 42 -6.05 -18.52 -5.78
N ARG A 43 -6.41 -19.48 -4.94
CA ARG A 43 -5.65 -19.89 -3.75
C ARG A 43 -5.05 -21.28 -3.96
N TRP A 44 -3.81 -21.45 -3.57
CA TRP A 44 -3.14 -22.74 -3.52
C TRP A 44 -2.20 -22.79 -2.32
N LEU A 45 -2.33 -23.84 -1.53
CA LEU A 45 -1.59 -23.98 -0.27
C LEU A 45 -1.75 -22.70 0.60
N LEU A 46 -0.66 -21.99 0.79
CA LEU A 46 -0.60 -20.77 1.60
C LEU A 46 -0.74 -19.51 0.76
N GLY A 47 -0.56 -19.59 -0.55
CA GLY A 47 -0.51 -18.45 -1.45
C GLY A 47 -1.85 -18.12 -2.09
N THR A 48 -2.03 -16.85 -2.45
CA THR A 48 -3.19 -16.35 -3.19
C THR A 48 -2.73 -15.44 -4.31
N LEU A 49 -3.24 -15.67 -5.51
CA LEU A 49 -3.11 -14.77 -6.64
C LEU A 49 -4.47 -14.12 -6.89
N THR A 50 -4.51 -12.79 -6.85
CA THR A 50 -5.71 -12.01 -7.19
C THR A 50 -5.41 -11.15 -8.41
N VAL A 51 -6.35 -11.13 -9.37
CA VAL A 51 -6.29 -10.26 -10.55
C VAL A 51 -7.56 -9.42 -10.59
N GLY A 52 -7.39 -8.10 -10.68
CA GLY A 52 -8.47 -7.13 -10.71
C GLY A 52 -8.51 -6.19 -9.53
N ALA A 53 -9.58 -5.45 -9.39
CA ALA A 53 -9.81 -4.48 -8.32
C ALA A 53 -10.53 -5.15 -7.15
N LYS A 54 -9.83 -5.37 -6.03
CA LYS A 54 -10.37 -5.96 -4.80
C LYS A 54 -10.03 -5.08 -3.60
N GLU A 55 -11.02 -4.83 -2.76
CA GLU A 55 -10.84 -4.18 -1.47
C GLU A 55 -10.23 -5.17 -0.47
N TYR A 56 -9.21 -4.72 0.26
CA TYR A 56 -8.57 -5.51 1.31
C TYR A 56 -8.78 -4.83 2.67
N PRO A 57 -8.89 -5.59 3.75
CA PRO A 57 -8.92 -5.03 5.09
C PRO A 57 -7.59 -4.32 5.39
N MET A 58 -7.65 -3.31 6.25
CA MET A 58 -6.45 -2.70 6.83
C MET A 58 -5.80 -3.69 7.78
N GLU A 59 -4.50 -3.83 7.66
CA GLU A 59 -3.73 -4.75 8.49
C GLU A 59 -3.37 -4.11 9.84
N LEU A 60 -3.31 -4.93 10.87
CA LEU A 60 -2.95 -4.57 12.24
C LEU A 60 -3.81 -3.49 12.90
N LYS A 61 -4.98 -3.18 12.34
CA LYS A 61 -5.91 -2.16 12.81
C LYS A 61 -7.31 -2.72 13.00
N ASN A 62 -8.11 -2.04 13.77
CA ASN A 62 -9.54 -2.33 13.83
C ASN A 62 -10.23 -1.78 12.58
N ASN A 63 -10.80 -2.65 11.76
CA ASN A 63 -11.42 -2.28 10.49
C ASN A 63 -12.79 -1.59 10.63
N GLU A 64 -13.39 -1.59 11.82
CA GLU A 64 -14.68 -0.95 12.11
C GLU A 64 -14.50 0.41 12.78
N LEU A 65 -13.49 0.55 13.64
CA LEU A 65 -13.29 1.72 14.51
C LEU A 65 -12.17 2.64 14.05
N SER A 66 -11.19 2.13 13.29
CA SER A 66 -10.06 2.94 12.83
C SER A 66 -10.48 3.93 11.74
N SER A 67 -9.93 5.14 11.79
CA SER A 67 -10.12 6.18 10.77
C SER A 67 -9.50 5.87 9.42
N GLY A 68 -8.59 4.89 9.35
CA GLY A 68 -7.93 4.47 8.11
C GLY A 68 -6.50 4.01 8.33
N SER A 69 -5.83 3.65 7.23
CA SER A 69 -4.39 3.42 7.16
C SER A 69 -3.74 4.59 6.43
N GLN A 70 -2.53 4.95 6.83
CA GLN A 70 -1.81 6.07 6.22
C GLN A 70 -1.28 5.72 4.83
N THR A 71 -0.91 4.46 4.57
CA THR A 71 -0.36 4.00 3.29
C THR A 71 -1.35 3.16 2.49
N LEU A 72 -1.82 2.04 3.03
CA LEU A 72 -2.72 1.11 2.33
C LEU A 72 -4.15 1.23 2.86
N GLY A 73 -4.73 2.42 2.69
CA GLY A 73 -6.08 2.74 3.15
C GLY A 73 -7.19 2.13 2.29
N ARG A 74 -8.42 2.12 2.82
CA ARG A 74 -9.64 1.59 2.20
C ARG A 74 -10.57 2.65 1.63
N ASN A 75 -10.27 3.92 1.83
CA ASN A 75 -11.21 5.00 1.49
C ASN A 75 -11.28 5.29 -0.01
N ALA A 76 -10.28 4.88 -0.76
CA ALA A 76 -10.26 4.99 -2.22
C ALA A 76 -10.83 3.72 -2.88
N ARG A 77 -11.30 3.88 -4.12
CA ARG A 77 -11.65 2.74 -4.95
C ARG A 77 -10.41 1.88 -5.19
N PRO A 78 -10.52 0.54 -5.05
CA PRO A 78 -9.37 -0.35 -5.26
C PRO A 78 -8.78 -0.22 -6.65
N ILE A 79 -7.47 -0.19 -6.73
CA ILE A 79 -6.73 -0.16 -7.98
C ILE A 79 -6.75 -1.57 -8.60
N PRO A 80 -7.08 -1.71 -9.91
CA PRO A 80 -6.90 -2.98 -10.61
C PRO A 80 -5.43 -3.40 -10.60
N GLN A 81 -5.17 -4.62 -10.12
CA GLN A 81 -3.81 -5.11 -9.91
C GLN A 81 -3.70 -6.63 -10.03
N VAL A 82 -2.50 -7.10 -10.26
CA VAL A 82 -2.09 -8.48 -10.05
C VAL A 82 -1.39 -8.53 -8.70
N ARG A 83 -1.94 -9.27 -7.75
CA ARG A 83 -1.45 -9.36 -6.37
C ARG A 83 -1.16 -10.80 -6.01
N LEU A 84 0.09 -11.05 -5.64
CA LEU A 84 0.53 -12.30 -5.02
C LEU A 84 0.63 -12.05 -3.51
N ALA A 85 -0.03 -12.90 -2.73
CA ALA A 85 -0.07 -12.72 -1.28
C ALA A 85 0.09 -14.05 -0.53
N LEU A 86 0.60 -13.94 0.68
CA LEU A 86 0.45 -14.83 1.79
C LEU A 86 -0.56 -14.16 2.73
N PRO A 87 -1.88 -14.43 2.58
CA PRO A 87 -2.93 -13.62 3.20
C PRO A 87 -3.11 -13.88 4.69
N GLU A 88 -2.70 -15.05 5.14
CA GLU A 88 -2.79 -15.47 6.54
C GLU A 88 -1.39 -15.67 7.12
N TYR A 89 -1.26 -15.56 8.43
CA TYR A 89 0.01 -15.79 9.10
C TYR A 89 0.47 -17.23 8.93
N TRP A 90 1.60 -17.40 8.24
CA TRP A 90 2.30 -18.67 8.11
C TRP A 90 3.31 -18.82 9.23
N THR A 91 3.20 -19.88 10.00
CA THR A 91 4.16 -20.20 11.06
C THR A 91 5.49 -20.61 10.47
N VAL A 92 6.53 -19.86 10.78
CA VAL A 92 7.88 -20.12 10.29
C VAL A 92 8.41 -21.44 10.88
N PRO A 93 8.85 -22.40 10.06
CA PRO A 93 9.41 -23.65 10.55
C PRO A 93 10.58 -23.41 11.51
N LEU A 94 10.76 -24.33 12.46
CA LEU A 94 11.83 -24.31 13.47
C LEU A 94 11.71 -23.22 14.56
N THR A 95 10.70 -22.35 14.51
CA THR A 95 10.47 -21.33 15.53
C THR A 95 9.60 -21.79 16.70
N ARG A 96 9.23 -23.08 16.71
CA ARG A 96 8.36 -23.69 17.72
C ARG A 96 7.00 -22.95 17.90
N GLY A 97 6.45 -22.42 16.81
CA GLY A 97 5.17 -21.72 16.84
C GLY A 97 5.21 -20.28 17.32
N TRP A 98 6.41 -19.69 17.47
CA TRP A 98 6.52 -18.32 17.97
C TRP A 98 6.60 -17.25 16.89
N LEU A 99 7.00 -17.58 15.68
CA LEU A 99 7.19 -16.62 14.61
C LEU A 99 6.27 -16.89 13.44
N HIS A 100 5.56 -15.85 13.00
CA HIS A 100 4.62 -15.95 11.89
C HIS A 100 4.83 -14.81 10.90
N LEU A 101 4.64 -15.10 9.63
CA LEU A 101 4.81 -14.16 8.53
C LEU A 101 3.56 -14.12 7.66
N LYS A 102 3.19 -12.95 7.19
CA LYS A 102 2.26 -12.72 6.09
C LYS A 102 2.72 -11.53 5.25
N GLY A 103 2.14 -11.35 4.06
CA GLY A 103 2.48 -10.21 3.24
C GLY A 103 1.98 -10.31 1.81
N HIS A 104 2.34 -9.31 1.01
CA HIS A 104 1.99 -9.30 -0.41
C HIS A 104 2.96 -8.48 -1.25
N ILE A 105 2.90 -8.72 -2.54
CA ILE A 105 3.48 -7.90 -3.62
C ILE A 105 2.41 -7.75 -4.69
N ALA A 106 2.22 -6.54 -5.20
CA ALA A 106 1.23 -6.27 -6.23
C ALA A 106 1.71 -5.21 -7.23
N TYR A 107 1.27 -5.37 -8.47
CA TYR A 107 1.42 -4.39 -9.52
C TYR A 107 0.07 -4.11 -10.16
N GLY A 108 -0.22 -2.84 -10.37
CA GLY A 108 -1.48 -2.38 -10.89
C GLY A 108 -1.33 -1.18 -11.83
N LYS A 109 -2.48 -0.63 -12.21
CA LYS A 109 -2.55 0.54 -13.07
C LYS A 109 -3.71 1.42 -12.61
N LEU A 110 -3.47 2.71 -12.50
CA LEU A 110 -4.53 3.69 -12.23
C LEU A 110 -5.49 3.78 -13.42
N THR A 111 -6.75 4.08 -13.15
CA THR A 111 -7.83 4.13 -14.14
C THR A 111 -8.54 5.48 -14.16
N ASP A 112 -7.86 6.52 -13.73
CA ASP A 112 -8.39 7.89 -13.56
C ASP A 112 -7.85 8.91 -14.57
N GLY A 113 -6.96 8.50 -15.48
CA GLY A 113 -6.29 9.38 -16.43
C GLY A 113 -7.24 10.18 -17.32
N ASP A 114 -8.26 9.54 -17.89
CA ASP A 114 -9.29 10.24 -18.67
C ASP A 114 -10.07 11.25 -17.83
N TRP A 115 -10.41 10.88 -16.61
CA TRP A 115 -11.12 11.75 -15.67
C TRP A 115 -10.29 12.98 -15.27
N GLU A 116 -8.99 12.79 -15.01
CA GLU A 116 -8.08 13.90 -14.70
C GLU A 116 -8.01 14.91 -15.84
N GLY A 117 -7.82 14.42 -17.08
CA GLY A 117 -7.78 15.26 -18.26
C GLY A 117 -9.07 16.03 -18.48
N ASP A 118 -10.22 15.41 -18.32
CA ASP A 118 -11.53 16.02 -18.50
C ASP A 118 -11.84 17.02 -17.37
N PHE A 119 -11.56 16.66 -16.12
CA PHE A 119 -11.80 17.52 -14.96
C PHE A 119 -10.96 18.81 -15.01
N THR A 120 -9.74 18.73 -15.45
CA THR A 120 -8.86 19.89 -15.61
C THR A 120 -9.09 20.63 -16.92
N ALA A 121 -9.99 20.15 -17.79
CA ALA A 121 -10.16 20.60 -19.16
C ALA A 121 -8.83 20.67 -19.93
N ARG A 122 -7.87 19.85 -19.54
CA ARG A 122 -6.48 19.84 -20.06
C ARG A 122 -5.75 21.18 -19.94
N GLN A 123 -6.13 21.99 -18.96
CA GLN A 123 -5.50 23.31 -18.72
C GLN A 123 -4.45 23.29 -17.63
N THR A 124 -4.41 22.23 -16.82
CA THR A 124 -3.38 22.01 -15.80
C THR A 124 -2.68 20.68 -16.02
N LYS A 125 -1.64 20.39 -15.24
CA LYS A 125 -0.97 19.08 -15.29
C LYS A 125 -1.97 17.96 -15.01
N TYR A 126 -1.92 16.92 -15.81
CA TYR A 126 -2.63 15.64 -15.57
C TYR A 126 -1.76 14.46 -16.02
N THR A 127 -2.13 13.25 -15.60
CA THR A 127 -1.39 12.03 -15.87
C THR A 127 -2.28 10.97 -16.50
N GLU A 128 -1.69 10.09 -17.30
CA GLU A 128 -2.37 8.93 -17.90
C GLU A 128 -1.49 7.69 -17.78
N ASP A 129 -2.13 6.53 -17.72
CA ASP A 129 -1.46 5.22 -17.74
C ASP A 129 -0.46 4.98 -16.61
N VAL A 130 -0.62 5.68 -15.48
CA VAL A 130 0.27 5.55 -14.31
C VAL A 130 0.19 4.14 -13.74
N LEU A 131 1.35 3.55 -13.50
CA LEU A 131 1.49 2.25 -12.88
C LEU A 131 1.56 2.39 -11.36
N TYR A 132 1.08 1.37 -10.69
CA TYR A 132 1.04 1.27 -9.23
C TYR A 132 1.78 0.04 -8.76
N HIS A 133 2.55 0.17 -7.71
CA HIS A 133 3.14 -0.94 -6.99
C HIS A 133 2.80 -0.85 -5.52
N SER A 134 2.49 -1.98 -4.90
CA SER A 134 2.42 -2.08 -3.44
C SER A 134 3.05 -3.37 -2.95
N LYS A 135 3.63 -3.29 -1.78
CA LYS A 135 4.17 -4.42 -1.05
C LYS A 135 4.00 -4.22 0.45
N ALA A 136 3.82 -5.31 1.16
CA ALA A 136 3.83 -5.30 2.61
C ALA A 136 4.32 -6.63 3.16
N GLY A 137 4.99 -6.55 4.30
CA GLY A 137 5.39 -7.71 5.07
C GLY A 137 5.05 -7.50 6.54
N TYR A 138 4.53 -8.53 7.19
CA TYR A 138 4.12 -8.49 8.59
C TYR A 138 4.72 -9.67 9.33
N LEU A 139 5.25 -9.39 10.50
CA LEU A 139 5.82 -10.34 11.44
C LEU A 139 4.94 -10.36 12.69
N LYS A 140 4.54 -11.56 13.12
CA LYS A 140 3.85 -11.76 14.40
C LYS A 140 4.75 -12.62 15.30
N ILE A 141 4.90 -12.22 16.54
CA ILE A 141 5.54 -12.96 17.62
C ILE A 141 4.46 -13.28 18.65
N GLY A 142 4.23 -14.55 18.88
CA GLY A 142 3.23 -15.06 19.80
C GLY A 142 3.09 -16.57 19.58
N ASN A 143 2.59 -17.28 20.56
CA ASN A 143 2.42 -18.72 20.44
C ASN A 143 1.06 -19.13 20.98
N GLU A 144 0.19 -19.54 20.09
CA GLU A 144 -1.18 -19.99 20.42
C GLU A 144 -1.22 -21.42 21.02
N ASP A 145 -0.16 -22.22 20.76
CA ASP A 145 -0.05 -23.57 21.33
C ASP A 145 0.38 -23.60 22.79
N VAL A 146 0.91 -22.47 23.27
CA VAL A 146 1.31 -22.26 24.67
C VAL A 146 0.44 -21.14 25.23
N PHE A 147 -0.12 -21.32 26.42
CA PHE A 147 -0.93 -20.28 27.04
C PHE A 147 -0.07 -19.00 27.25
N CYS A 148 0.00 -18.18 26.22
CA CYS A 148 0.65 -16.90 26.22
C CYS A 148 -0.37 -15.84 25.75
N PRO A 149 -0.89 -15.02 26.66
CA PRO A 149 -1.94 -14.06 26.32
C PRO A 149 -1.43 -12.89 25.45
N TRP A 150 -0.12 -12.77 25.26
CA TRP A 150 0.48 -11.67 24.54
C TRP A 150 0.91 -12.06 23.13
N SER A 151 0.61 -11.20 22.16
CA SER A 151 1.26 -11.24 20.86
C SER A 151 1.67 -9.85 20.40
N PHE A 152 2.74 -9.79 19.59
CA PHE A 152 3.31 -8.57 19.05
C PHE A 152 3.37 -8.70 17.54
N GLU A 153 2.89 -7.68 16.86
CA GLU A 153 2.89 -7.64 15.41
C GLU A 153 3.57 -6.36 14.93
N VAL A 154 4.40 -6.47 13.92
CA VAL A 154 5.03 -5.35 13.24
C VAL A 154 4.97 -5.59 11.75
N GLY A 155 4.72 -4.56 10.98
CA GLY A 155 4.67 -4.63 9.53
C GLY A 155 5.27 -3.39 8.89
N LEU A 156 5.67 -3.56 7.65
CA LEU A 156 6.09 -2.50 6.76
C LEU A 156 5.17 -2.51 5.55
N GLU A 157 4.46 -1.43 5.33
CA GLU A 157 3.60 -1.20 4.17
C GLU A 157 4.26 -0.17 3.26
N MET A 158 4.32 -0.43 1.96
CA MET A 158 4.91 0.49 0.99
C MET A 158 4.07 0.54 -0.29
N ALA A 159 4.01 1.72 -0.88
CA ALA A 159 3.36 1.94 -2.16
C ALA A 159 4.16 2.95 -3.00
N SER A 160 4.09 2.80 -4.32
CA SER A 160 4.68 3.75 -5.26
C SER A 160 3.86 3.88 -6.54
N LEU A 161 3.96 5.04 -7.15
CA LEU A 161 3.44 5.32 -8.50
C LEU A 161 4.64 5.50 -9.43
N PHE A 162 4.57 4.88 -10.60
CA PHE A 162 5.65 4.96 -11.58
C PHE A 162 5.11 4.82 -13.01
N GLY A 163 5.96 5.05 -13.99
CA GLY A 163 5.57 4.93 -15.39
C GLY A 163 4.49 5.93 -15.82
N GLY A 164 3.80 5.59 -16.91
CA GLY A 164 2.75 6.43 -17.47
C GLY A 164 3.25 7.65 -18.22
N ARG A 165 2.33 8.59 -18.47
CA ARG A 165 2.59 9.83 -19.18
C ARG A 165 2.13 11.01 -18.36
N SER A 166 2.96 12.05 -18.30
CA SER A 166 2.62 13.33 -17.68
C SER A 166 2.44 14.39 -18.76
N TYR A 167 1.32 15.07 -18.72
CA TYR A 167 0.94 16.11 -19.66
C TYR A 167 1.04 17.47 -18.97
N LEU A 168 1.76 18.40 -19.58
CA LEU A 168 1.97 19.76 -19.07
C LEU A 168 1.55 20.78 -20.11
N PRO A 169 0.60 21.69 -19.82
CA PRO A 169 0.29 22.79 -20.71
C PRO A 169 1.45 23.79 -20.81
N ASN A 170 1.77 24.20 -22.03
CA ASN A 170 2.76 25.24 -22.29
C ASN A 170 2.03 26.58 -22.34
N GLY A 171 1.41 27.24 -21.81
CA GLY A 171 0.79 28.56 -21.92
C GLY A 171 0.43 29.11 -23.32
N ASP A 172 0.87 28.44 -24.37
CA ASP A 172 0.58 28.73 -25.78
C ASP A 172 -0.50 27.82 -26.38
N GLY A 173 -1.14 27.02 -25.56
CA GLY A 173 -2.17 26.05 -25.98
C GLY A 173 -1.61 24.70 -26.44
N THR A 174 -0.29 24.52 -26.41
CA THR A 174 0.34 23.21 -26.69
C THR A 174 0.58 22.44 -25.39
N MET A 175 0.76 21.11 -25.53
CA MET A 175 1.04 20.21 -24.41
C MET A 175 2.44 19.64 -24.54
N ARG A 176 3.19 19.69 -23.45
CA ARG A 176 4.44 18.92 -23.31
C ARG A 176 4.12 17.57 -22.69
N VAL A 177 4.59 16.50 -23.31
CA VAL A 177 4.36 15.14 -22.85
C VAL A 177 5.66 14.53 -22.37
N TYR A 178 5.66 14.02 -21.15
CA TYR A 178 6.76 13.25 -20.57
C TYR A 178 6.35 11.79 -20.48
N ASN A 179 7.14 10.91 -21.09
CA ASN A 179 6.96 9.48 -20.98
C ASN A 179 7.86 8.97 -19.85
N ASN A 180 7.26 8.39 -18.83
CA ASN A 180 7.96 7.76 -17.71
C ASN A 180 8.26 6.29 -18.03
N GLY A 181 9.27 5.71 -17.40
CA GLY A 181 9.72 4.35 -17.64
C GLY A 181 8.64 3.29 -17.38
N THR A 182 8.43 2.40 -18.33
CA THR A 182 7.50 1.26 -18.21
C THR A 182 8.17 -0.07 -18.52
N GLY A 183 9.50 -0.09 -18.66
CA GLY A 183 10.30 -1.30 -18.90
C GLY A 183 10.49 -2.14 -17.64
N LEU A 184 11.05 -3.33 -17.79
CA LEU A 184 11.32 -4.25 -16.68
C LEU A 184 12.14 -3.59 -15.55
N LYS A 185 13.09 -2.71 -15.88
CA LYS A 185 13.87 -1.96 -14.91
C LYS A 185 12.96 -1.13 -14.00
N ALA A 186 11.96 -0.41 -14.55
CA ALA A 186 11.03 0.40 -13.75
C ALA A 186 10.22 -0.44 -12.75
N TYR A 187 9.80 -1.65 -13.13
CA TYR A 187 9.15 -2.58 -12.20
C TYR A 187 10.07 -3.05 -11.07
N LEU A 188 11.35 -3.29 -11.37
CA LEU A 188 12.34 -3.69 -10.36
C LEU A 188 12.69 -2.52 -9.44
N ASP A 189 12.83 -1.30 -9.97
CA ASP A 189 13.09 -0.10 -9.19
C ASP A 189 11.91 0.23 -8.27
N ALA A 190 10.68 0.03 -8.72
CA ALA A 190 9.51 0.13 -7.85
C ALA A 190 9.47 -0.96 -6.75
N LEU A 191 10.01 -2.15 -7.01
CA LEU A 191 10.08 -3.21 -6.01
C LEU A 191 11.14 -2.94 -4.95
N ILE A 192 12.31 -2.43 -5.35
CA ILE A 192 13.46 -2.24 -4.46
C ILE A 192 13.63 -0.74 -4.19
N PRO A 193 13.38 -0.26 -2.96
CA PRO A 193 13.56 1.15 -2.65
C PRO A 193 15.04 1.56 -2.79
N GLY A 194 15.29 2.79 -3.25
CA GLY A 194 16.63 3.37 -3.26
C GLY A 194 17.39 3.31 -4.57
N GLY A 195 16.74 2.99 -5.69
CA GLY A 195 17.35 2.98 -7.03
C GLY A 195 17.15 4.25 -7.87
N ALA A 196 16.58 5.31 -7.29
CA ALA A 196 16.26 6.52 -8.03
C ALA A 196 17.52 7.28 -8.45
N GLU A 197 17.67 7.47 -9.77
CA GLU A 197 18.62 8.46 -10.27
C GLU A 197 18.16 9.86 -9.85
N ALA A 198 19.11 10.70 -9.45
CA ALA A 198 18.89 12.07 -8.96
C ALA A 198 18.30 13.07 -10.00
N ASN A 199 17.49 12.60 -10.93
CA ASN A 199 16.82 13.38 -11.96
C ASN A 199 15.35 13.60 -11.65
N GLU A 200 15.01 13.66 -10.38
CA GLU A 200 13.67 13.98 -9.95
C GLU A 200 13.30 15.41 -10.37
N THR A 201 12.25 15.51 -11.14
CA THR A 201 11.64 16.80 -11.49
C THR A 201 10.17 16.73 -11.11
N GLN A 202 9.58 17.88 -10.81
CA GLN A 202 8.13 17.99 -10.53
C GLN A 202 7.24 17.42 -11.67
N TYR A 203 7.82 16.91 -12.74
CA TYR A 203 7.14 16.43 -13.94
C TYR A 203 7.42 14.94 -14.25
N LYS A 204 8.37 14.35 -13.56
CA LYS A 204 8.76 12.96 -13.78
C LYS A 204 8.51 12.18 -12.48
N ASN A 205 7.70 11.12 -12.59
CA ASN A 205 7.59 10.14 -11.51
C ASN A 205 8.86 9.31 -11.50
N VAL A 206 9.59 9.34 -10.42
CA VAL A 206 10.83 8.59 -10.27
C VAL A 206 10.49 7.18 -9.80
N GLU A 207 10.92 6.20 -10.58
CA GLU A 207 10.83 4.80 -10.18
C GLU A 207 11.72 4.58 -8.94
N GLY A 208 11.13 4.08 -7.87
CA GLY A 208 11.86 3.85 -6.61
C GLY A 208 11.53 4.83 -5.50
N ASP A 209 10.87 5.96 -5.81
CA ASP A 209 10.26 6.79 -4.79
C ASP A 209 9.05 6.07 -4.18
N GLN A 210 9.13 5.78 -2.89
CA GLN A 210 8.15 4.95 -2.21
C GLN A 210 7.75 5.57 -0.87
N LEU A 211 6.48 5.85 -0.74
CA LEU A 211 5.90 6.17 0.57
C LEU A 211 5.53 4.88 1.31
N GLY A 212 5.47 4.96 2.62
CA GLY A 212 5.11 3.80 3.41
C GLY A 212 4.78 4.10 4.85
N SER A 213 4.53 3.04 5.59
CA SER A 213 4.25 3.08 7.03
C SER A 213 4.84 1.88 7.76
N TRP A 214 5.39 2.15 8.93
CA TRP A 214 5.53 1.13 9.95
C TRP A 214 4.20 0.96 10.68
N VAL A 215 3.68 -0.24 10.69
CA VAL A 215 2.44 -0.60 11.41
C VAL A 215 2.78 -1.57 12.53
N MET A 216 2.19 -1.35 13.69
CA MET A 216 2.51 -2.11 14.90
C MET A 216 1.23 -2.43 15.66
N ARG A 217 1.20 -3.60 16.31
CA ARG A 217 0.09 -3.99 17.16
C ARG A 217 0.58 -4.85 18.30
N ILE A 218 0.06 -4.59 19.49
CA ILE A 218 0.25 -5.40 20.69
C ILE A 218 -1.13 -5.89 21.10
N ASN A 219 -1.28 -7.20 21.23
CA ASN A 219 -2.52 -7.82 21.69
C ASN A 219 -2.29 -8.49 23.05
N TYR A 220 -3.32 -8.40 23.87
CA TYR A 220 -3.53 -9.25 25.04
C TYR A 220 -4.86 -9.94 24.87
N GLU A 221 -4.89 -11.25 24.95
CA GLU A 221 -6.11 -12.06 24.81
C GLU A 221 -6.12 -13.18 25.83
N ASN A 222 -7.23 -13.31 26.54
CA ASN A 222 -7.52 -14.42 27.44
C ASN A 222 -8.97 -14.88 27.23
N ASP A 223 -9.47 -15.78 28.07
CA ASP A 223 -10.81 -16.36 27.93
C ASP A 223 -11.94 -15.34 28.14
N ASP A 224 -11.68 -14.22 28.83
CA ASP A 224 -12.69 -13.25 29.21
C ASP A 224 -12.73 -12.02 28.30
N PHE A 225 -11.57 -11.57 27.80
CA PHE A 225 -11.50 -10.36 26.98
C PHE A 225 -10.24 -10.31 26.08
N MET A 226 -10.34 -9.51 25.04
CA MET A 226 -9.21 -9.11 24.20
C MET A 226 -9.00 -7.60 24.33
N ALA A 227 -7.76 -7.18 24.50
CA ALA A 227 -7.35 -5.78 24.41
C ALA A 227 -6.20 -5.64 23.41
N ALA A 228 -6.21 -4.57 22.63
CA ALA A 228 -5.11 -4.28 21.72
C ALA A 228 -4.81 -2.78 21.65
N VAL A 229 -3.53 -2.49 21.41
CA VAL A 229 -3.05 -1.16 21.04
C VAL A 229 -2.33 -1.28 19.73
N TYR A 230 -2.59 -0.35 18.80
CA TYR A 230 -1.94 -0.34 17.50
C TYR A 230 -1.46 1.06 17.11
N ALA A 231 -0.46 1.09 16.27
CA ALA A 231 0.17 2.31 15.80
C ALA A 231 0.49 2.21 14.32
N ASP A 232 0.46 3.35 13.64
CA ASP A 232 0.87 3.52 12.25
C ASP A 232 1.77 4.76 12.18
N LYS A 233 3.00 4.58 11.69
CA LYS A 233 3.99 5.65 11.53
C LYS A 233 4.33 5.79 10.05
N PHE A 234 3.88 6.87 9.47
CA PHE A 234 4.11 7.20 8.06
C PHE A 234 5.55 7.66 7.80
N PHE A 235 6.04 7.36 6.61
CA PHE A 235 7.26 7.93 6.03
C PHE A 235 7.05 8.16 4.52
N GLU A 236 7.59 9.25 4.00
CA GLU A 236 7.41 9.62 2.59
C GLU A 236 8.45 8.99 1.68
N ASP A 237 9.65 8.81 2.12
CA ASP A 237 10.74 8.24 1.35
C ASP A 237 11.45 7.15 2.14
N HIS A 238 12.08 6.21 1.43
CA HIS A 238 12.88 5.17 2.05
C HIS A 238 14.01 5.75 2.93
N SER A 239 14.52 6.94 2.63
CA SER A 239 15.52 7.65 3.44
C SER A 239 15.00 7.99 4.83
N SER A 240 13.71 8.25 4.99
CA SER A 240 13.06 8.52 6.28
C SER A 240 12.46 7.29 6.96
N MET A 241 12.54 6.11 6.33
CA MET A 241 11.95 4.86 6.81
C MET A 241 12.42 4.48 8.23
N PHE A 242 13.69 4.66 8.53
CA PHE A 242 14.26 4.32 9.83
C PHE A 242 14.43 5.52 10.75
N GLN A 243 14.02 6.71 10.31
CA GLN A 243 14.21 7.97 11.04
C GLN A 243 15.67 8.14 11.52
N LEU A 244 16.59 7.63 10.73
CA LEU A 244 17.99 7.78 11.00
C LEU A 244 18.38 9.25 10.82
N ASP A 245 19.32 9.63 11.61
CA ASP A 245 19.90 10.95 11.58
C ASP A 245 20.78 11.10 10.35
N TYR A 246 20.21 11.64 9.28
CA TYR A 246 21.00 12.08 8.15
C TYR A 246 21.51 13.48 8.40
N ASP A 247 22.77 13.73 8.08
CA ASP A 247 23.29 15.08 7.95
C ASP A 247 22.40 15.79 6.91
N GLY A 248 21.66 16.80 7.35
CA GLY A 248 20.59 17.41 6.54
C GLY A 248 21.07 17.89 5.18
N TYR A 249 20.16 17.95 4.22
CA TYR A 249 20.44 18.51 2.91
C TYR A 249 20.65 20.03 3.02
N GLY A 250 21.78 20.50 2.52
CA GLY A 250 22.02 21.92 2.29
C GLY A 250 21.43 22.36 0.96
N SER A 251 21.15 23.62 0.80
CA SER A 251 20.83 24.25 -0.48
C SER A 251 22.06 24.98 -1.02
N GLY A 252 22.37 24.84 -2.31
CA GLY A 252 23.50 25.50 -2.96
C GLY A 252 24.86 25.04 -2.42
N ASP A 253 25.74 26.00 -2.18
CA ASP A 253 27.12 25.74 -1.73
C ASP A 253 27.23 25.13 -0.33
N GLU A 254 26.10 24.94 0.34
CA GLU A 254 26.04 24.35 1.69
C GLU A 254 25.96 22.81 1.69
N TRP A 255 25.92 22.16 0.52
CA TRP A 255 25.83 20.71 0.41
C TRP A 255 26.99 19.95 1.07
N ASP A 256 28.17 20.58 1.10
CA ASP A 256 29.37 20.00 1.69
C ASP A 256 29.51 20.33 3.20
N VAL A 257 28.61 21.11 3.76
CA VAL A 257 28.65 21.48 5.17
C VAL A 257 27.71 20.56 5.96
N LYS A 258 28.31 19.81 6.89
CA LYS A 258 27.55 19.05 7.89
C LYS A 258 26.64 20.01 8.66
N LYS A 259 25.31 19.84 8.50
CA LYS A 259 24.35 20.68 9.20
C LYS A 259 23.90 19.98 10.49
N ASP A 260 23.85 20.76 11.55
CA ASP A 260 23.26 20.33 12.84
C ASP A 260 21.74 20.18 12.74
N HIS A 261 21.13 20.53 11.62
CA HIS A 261 19.70 20.40 11.38
C HIS A 261 19.41 19.12 10.61
N LYS A 262 18.92 18.18 11.32
CA LYS A 262 18.39 16.94 10.81
C LYS A 262 17.06 17.21 10.13
N TYR A 263 16.97 16.85 8.87
CA TYR A 263 15.70 16.89 8.16
C TYR A 263 14.83 15.74 8.66
N LEU A 264 14.12 15.99 9.74
CA LEU A 264 12.96 15.15 10.08
C LEU A 264 11.81 15.68 9.23
N LEU A 265 11.62 15.09 8.05
CA LEU A 265 10.48 15.41 7.19
C LEU A 265 9.17 15.16 7.92
N TYR A 266 9.14 14.16 8.82
CA TYR A 266 7.98 13.82 9.62
C TYR A 266 8.39 13.67 11.08
N ASP A 267 7.91 14.58 11.89
CA ASP A 267 8.10 14.61 13.33
C ASP A 267 7.25 13.52 14.03
N PHE A 268 7.39 13.37 15.34
CA PHE A 268 6.56 12.50 16.19
C PHE A 268 5.04 12.70 16.06
N LYS A 269 4.61 13.75 15.38
CA LYS A 269 3.20 14.08 15.13
C LYS A 269 2.51 13.21 14.09
N ASP A 270 3.27 12.47 13.27
CA ASP A 270 2.74 11.66 12.17
C ASP A 270 2.40 10.22 12.59
N TRP A 271 2.04 10.06 13.83
CA TRP A 271 1.55 8.80 14.36
C TRP A 271 0.03 8.75 14.36
N MET A 272 -0.51 7.66 13.87
CA MET A 272 -1.85 7.23 14.18
C MET A 272 -1.78 6.19 15.30
N LEU A 273 -2.54 6.42 16.37
CA LEU A 273 -2.63 5.50 17.51
C LEU A 273 -4.07 5.06 17.67
N GLY A 274 -4.27 3.79 18.01
CA GLY A 274 -5.59 3.24 18.31
C GLY A 274 -5.50 2.21 19.42
N ALA A 275 -6.63 2.04 20.10
CA ALA A 275 -6.81 1.02 21.11
C ALA A 275 -8.20 0.40 20.98
N GLU A 276 -8.33 -0.86 21.33
CA GLU A 276 -9.60 -1.56 21.35
C GLU A 276 -9.68 -2.55 22.51
N VAL A 277 -10.89 -2.77 22.99
CA VAL A 277 -11.23 -3.81 23.95
C VAL A 277 -12.47 -4.53 23.43
N LYS A 278 -12.44 -5.83 23.47
CA LYS A 278 -13.55 -6.72 23.13
C LYS A 278 -13.81 -7.64 24.32
N LEU A 279 -15.07 -7.65 24.81
CA LEU A 279 -15.55 -8.48 25.90
C LEU A 279 -16.29 -9.71 25.38
#